data_72ae7c65baff8f4a2aebc59f44e4703b
#
_entry.id   72ae7c65baff8f4a2aebc59f44e4703b
#
_cell.length_a   1.000
_cell.length_b   1.000
_cell.length_c   1.000
_cell.angle_alpha   90.00
_cell.angle_beta   90.00
_cell.angle_gamma   90.00
#
_symmetry.space_group_name_H-M   'P 1'
#
loop_
_entity.id
_entity.type
_entity.pdbx_description
1 polymer ?
#
loop_
_entity_poly.entity_id
_entity_poly.type
_entity_poly.pdbx_seq_one_letter_code
_entity_poly.pdbx_strand_id
1 'polypeptide(L)'
;MFQTFTETASPDQGPPRLAALRKELAKAGLDGFLVPRADAHQGEYVAPRDDRLAWLTGFTGSAGWCVALRERAAVFVDSRYRVQVKAQVAADFEKIDWPETTLADWIGEALPKGKLGFDPWLLSVEQHRTLSGKLPDVTLTPVENLVDAIWLDQPDPPQGAVFAQPLELAGEAHEDKIARLAGKLTAKAAVITLPDSIAWLLNIRGSDIPRNPVPHGFAVLHADGRVTLYMDAAKLTGLGDHLGDKVTLRAPGDFLGDLAAIEGKVQIDPATCPVAVAEALTDPEEAADPCLLPKACKNAAELEGTRAAHLRDALAMVRFLAWLDLQPPGNLTEIAVVEKLEAERSATNALRDISFETISGAGPNGAIVHYRVTENTNRKVNDGELLLVDSGGQYVDGTTDITRTIAIGTPGAEETEAFTRVLKGMIAVSRLRFPKGLAGRDIDPLARVALWEAGLDYGHGTGHGVGAYLSVHEGPQRIARTGTVPLEAGMILSNEPGFYREGAYGIRIENLIAVEVAPKLYGQTVAEMLQFETLTWVPIDRRLIDPNLLTADERNWLNDYHRRVHDLLTPHLDAATGQWLSDACSVI
;
A
#
# COMPACT_ATOMS: atom_id res chain seq x y z
N MET A 1 0.19 -18.49 -12.27
CA MET A 1 -0.69 -17.59 -11.53
C MET A 1 -0.02 -17.22 -10.22
N PHE A 2 -0.08 -15.96 -9.81
CA PHE A 2 0.59 -15.46 -8.61
C PHE A 2 -0.32 -15.54 -7.38
N GLN A 3 -1.62 -15.21 -7.55
CA GLN A 3 -2.58 -15.27 -6.45
C GLN A 3 -3.02 -16.70 -6.16
N THR A 4 -3.20 -17.01 -4.86
CA THR A 4 -3.79 -18.27 -4.38
C THR A 4 -5.08 -17.98 -3.64
N PHE A 5 -5.98 -18.97 -3.56
CA PHE A 5 -7.31 -18.81 -2.97
C PHE A 5 -7.52 -19.66 -1.72
N THR A 6 -6.46 -20.32 -1.27
CA THR A 6 -6.49 -21.13 -0.05
C THR A 6 -6.73 -20.25 1.17
N GLU A 7 -7.59 -20.69 2.06
CA GLU A 7 -7.79 -20.04 3.36
C GLU A 7 -6.53 -20.16 4.21
N THR A 8 -5.98 -19.04 4.65
CA THR A 8 -4.73 -19.00 5.43
C THR A 8 -4.97 -18.78 6.93
N ALA A 9 -6.22 -18.47 7.33
CA ALA A 9 -6.55 -18.18 8.70
C ALA A 9 -7.93 -18.71 9.09
N SER A 10 -8.08 -19.08 10.36
CA SER A 10 -9.35 -19.51 10.96
C SER A 10 -9.48 -18.90 12.34
N PRO A 11 -10.67 -18.45 12.75
CA PRO A 11 -10.94 -17.99 14.12
C PRO A 11 -10.52 -19.00 15.19
N ASP A 12 -10.66 -20.29 14.93
CA ASP A 12 -10.36 -21.38 15.87
C ASP A 12 -8.87 -21.49 16.25
N GLN A 13 -7.99 -20.87 15.47
CA GLN A 13 -6.55 -20.84 15.73
C GLN A 13 -6.17 -19.89 16.88
N GLY A 14 -6.93 -18.82 17.06
CA GLY A 14 -6.63 -17.75 18.01
C GLY A 14 -6.63 -18.20 19.48
N PRO A 15 -7.71 -18.82 19.99
CA PRO A 15 -7.81 -19.15 21.41
C PRO A 15 -6.69 -20.01 21.97
N PRO A 16 -6.26 -21.13 21.34
CA PRO A 16 -5.14 -21.94 21.85
C PRO A 16 -3.79 -21.19 21.79
N ARG A 17 -3.59 -20.34 20.77
CA ARG A 17 -2.36 -19.53 20.62
C ARG A 17 -2.31 -18.40 21.66
N LEU A 18 -3.45 -17.74 21.94
CA LEU A 18 -3.57 -16.78 23.04
C LEU A 18 -3.30 -17.42 24.40
N ALA A 19 -3.83 -18.62 24.64
CA ALA A 19 -3.55 -19.37 25.87
C ALA A 19 -2.06 -19.74 26.01
N ALA A 20 -1.38 -20.07 24.92
CA ALA A 20 0.05 -20.32 24.91
C ALA A 20 0.85 -19.03 25.18
N LEU A 21 0.50 -17.91 24.53
CA LEU A 21 1.13 -16.60 24.75
C LEU A 21 1.01 -16.15 26.21
N ARG A 22 -0.15 -16.35 26.84
CA ARG A 22 -0.37 -16.03 28.26
C ARG A 22 0.53 -16.80 29.20
N LYS A 23 0.96 -18.02 28.83
CA LYS A 23 1.96 -18.76 29.61
C LYS A 23 3.35 -18.12 29.50
N GLU A 24 3.73 -17.64 28.31
CA GLU A 24 4.98 -16.91 28.14
C GLU A 24 4.96 -15.55 28.86
N LEU A 25 3.81 -14.83 28.88
CA LEU A 25 3.64 -13.63 29.71
C LEU A 25 3.94 -13.89 31.18
N ALA A 26 3.41 -15.00 31.73
CA ALA A 26 3.62 -15.36 33.13
C ALA A 26 5.11 -15.68 33.41
N LYS A 27 5.79 -16.39 32.50
CA LYS A 27 7.23 -16.70 32.63
C LYS A 27 8.09 -15.44 32.58
N ALA A 28 7.75 -14.50 31.68
CA ALA A 28 8.47 -13.23 31.51
C ALA A 28 8.15 -12.19 32.61
N GLY A 29 7.18 -12.46 33.48
CA GLY A 29 6.73 -11.52 34.51
C GLY A 29 6.07 -10.27 33.94
N LEU A 30 5.39 -10.40 32.79
CA LEU A 30 4.66 -9.35 32.09
C LEU A 30 3.16 -9.44 32.36
N ASP A 31 2.47 -8.32 32.25
CA ASP A 31 1.01 -8.23 32.38
C ASP A 31 0.30 -8.26 31.02
N GLY A 32 1.06 -7.99 29.94
CA GLY A 32 0.60 -8.09 28.57
C GLY A 32 1.71 -8.04 27.55
N PHE A 33 1.36 -8.26 26.28
CA PHE A 33 2.27 -8.18 25.14
C PHE A 33 1.59 -7.52 23.95
N LEU A 34 2.33 -6.70 23.22
CA LEU A 34 1.89 -5.95 22.06
C LEU A 34 2.38 -6.65 20.79
N VAL A 35 1.45 -6.94 19.87
CA VAL A 35 1.75 -7.60 18.58
C VAL A 35 1.23 -6.72 17.44
N PRO A 36 2.10 -5.94 16.79
CA PRO A 36 1.74 -5.15 15.61
C PRO A 36 1.66 -6.01 14.35
N ARG A 37 0.96 -5.51 13.34
CA ARG A 37 1.14 -5.92 11.96
C ARG A 37 2.34 -5.17 11.40
N ALA A 38 3.53 -5.70 11.64
CA ALA A 38 4.80 -5.11 11.23
C ALA A 38 5.91 -6.18 11.24
N ASP A 39 6.97 -5.90 10.49
CA ASP A 39 8.28 -6.55 10.58
C ASP A 39 9.34 -5.56 11.10
N ALA A 40 10.60 -5.98 11.11
CA ALA A 40 11.73 -5.14 11.53
C ALA A 40 11.98 -3.93 10.60
N HIS A 41 11.30 -3.87 9.47
CA HIS A 41 11.39 -2.80 8.48
C HIS A 41 10.15 -1.90 8.46
N GLN A 42 9.17 -2.15 9.35
CA GLN A 42 7.88 -1.44 9.42
C GLN A 42 7.08 -1.54 8.10
N GLY A 43 7.23 -2.65 7.37
CA GLY A 43 6.53 -2.91 6.11
C GLY A 43 5.03 -3.14 6.30
N GLU A 44 4.19 -2.65 5.39
CA GLU A 44 2.77 -3.01 5.32
C GLU A 44 2.61 -4.46 4.86
N TYR A 45 3.35 -4.86 3.82
CA TYR A 45 3.48 -6.24 3.39
C TYR A 45 4.69 -6.84 4.09
N VAL A 46 4.51 -7.99 4.73
CA VAL A 46 5.56 -8.66 5.47
C VAL A 46 5.83 -10.05 4.89
N ALA A 47 7.02 -10.57 5.14
CA ALA A 47 7.33 -11.96 4.82
C ALA A 47 6.46 -12.92 5.65
N PRO A 48 6.17 -14.14 5.17
CA PRO A 48 5.33 -15.11 5.88
C PRO A 48 5.74 -15.35 7.34
N ARG A 49 7.05 -15.32 7.64
CA ARG A 49 7.57 -15.45 9.01
C ARG A 49 7.21 -14.31 9.95
N ASP A 50 6.91 -13.13 9.38
CA ASP A 50 6.63 -11.92 10.15
C ASP A 50 5.13 -11.66 10.31
N ASP A 51 4.29 -12.57 9.80
CA ASP A 51 2.82 -12.47 9.87
C ASP A 51 2.25 -12.90 11.25
N ARG A 52 2.89 -12.40 12.32
CA ARG A 52 2.61 -12.75 13.71
C ARG A 52 1.20 -12.42 14.15
N LEU A 53 0.66 -11.30 13.69
CA LEU A 53 -0.70 -10.87 14.01
C LEU A 53 -1.72 -11.87 13.43
N ALA A 54 -1.58 -12.25 12.16
CA ALA A 54 -2.46 -13.22 11.52
C ALA A 54 -2.30 -14.61 12.14
N TRP A 55 -1.07 -15.03 12.40
CA TRP A 55 -0.85 -16.30 13.07
C TRP A 55 -1.50 -16.33 14.45
N LEU A 56 -1.33 -15.29 15.28
CA LEU A 56 -1.85 -15.28 16.66
C LEU A 56 -3.38 -15.20 16.69
N THR A 57 -4.00 -14.38 15.82
CA THR A 57 -5.40 -13.98 15.96
C THR A 57 -6.34 -14.52 14.89
N GLY A 58 -5.80 -14.94 13.74
CA GLY A 58 -6.55 -15.25 12.52
C GLY A 58 -6.80 -14.02 11.62
N PHE A 59 -6.47 -12.80 12.04
CA PHE A 59 -6.71 -11.59 11.27
C PHE A 59 -5.63 -11.39 10.18
N THR A 60 -6.01 -11.45 8.91
CA THR A 60 -5.11 -11.36 7.75
C THR A 60 -5.04 -9.98 7.09
N GLY A 61 -5.62 -8.95 7.69
CA GLY A 61 -5.53 -7.58 7.16
C GLY A 61 -4.10 -7.03 7.19
N SER A 62 -3.78 -6.07 6.31
CA SER A 62 -2.44 -5.48 6.19
C SER A 62 -2.12 -4.42 7.25
N ALA A 63 -3.08 -4.03 8.08
CA ALA A 63 -2.88 -3.07 9.17
C ALA A 63 -3.68 -3.47 10.41
N GLY A 64 -3.06 -3.42 11.57
CA GLY A 64 -3.72 -3.77 12.83
C GLY A 64 -2.75 -4.07 13.96
N TRP A 65 -3.32 -4.30 15.14
CA TRP A 65 -2.59 -4.59 16.36
C TRP A 65 -3.33 -5.64 17.18
N CYS A 66 -2.60 -6.46 17.91
CA CYS A 66 -3.17 -7.22 19.00
C CYS A 66 -2.52 -6.79 20.32
N VAL A 67 -3.33 -6.57 21.35
CA VAL A 67 -2.90 -6.45 22.73
C VAL A 67 -3.41 -7.67 23.48
N ALA A 68 -2.50 -8.53 23.93
CA ALA A 68 -2.83 -9.70 24.73
C ALA A 68 -2.46 -9.43 26.19
N LEU A 69 -3.45 -9.25 27.06
CA LEU A 69 -3.30 -9.18 28.52
C LEU A 69 -3.56 -10.54 29.15
N ARG A 70 -3.28 -10.67 30.46
CA ARG A 70 -3.51 -11.92 31.20
C ARG A 70 -4.96 -12.38 31.13
N GLU A 71 -5.94 -11.46 31.22
CA GLU A 71 -7.36 -11.77 31.26
C GLU A 71 -8.13 -11.30 30.01
N ARG A 72 -7.72 -10.17 29.40
CA ARG A 72 -8.34 -9.59 28.21
C ARG A 72 -7.40 -9.71 27.01
N ALA A 73 -7.95 -9.67 25.80
CA ALA A 73 -7.19 -9.48 24.58
C ALA A 73 -8.03 -8.70 23.56
N ALA A 74 -7.41 -7.89 22.74
CA ALA A 74 -8.08 -7.10 21.73
C ALA A 74 -7.33 -7.07 20.41
N VAL A 75 -8.06 -7.03 19.30
CA VAL A 75 -7.54 -6.78 17.94
C VAL A 75 -8.08 -5.44 17.48
N PHE A 76 -7.18 -4.55 17.10
CA PHE A 76 -7.47 -3.19 16.62
C PHE A 76 -7.36 -3.16 15.11
N VAL A 77 -8.40 -2.64 14.45
CA VAL A 77 -8.42 -2.51 12.99
C VAL A 77 -8.96 -1.15 12.57
N ASP A 78 -8.48 -0.63 11.45
CA ASP A 78 -9.05 0.57 10.85
C ASP A 78 -10.32 0.26 10.03
N SER A 79 -10.92 1.29 9.47
CA SER A 79 -12.22 1.21 8.77
C SER A 79 -12.25 0.21 7.61
N ARG A 80 -11.12 -0.09 6.99
CA ARG A 80 -11.01 -1.03 5.86
C ARG A 80 -11.30 -2.48 6.27
N TYR A 81 -11.09 -2.82 7.54
CA TYR A 81 -11.09 -4.19 8.05
C TYR A 81 -12.22 -4.50 9.05
N ARG A 82 -13.11 -3.55 9.35
CA ARG A 82 -14.21 -3.73 10.33
C ARG A 82 -15.15 -4.89 10.01
N VAL A 83 -15.37 -5.17 8.75
CA VAL A 83 -16.18 -6.32 8.33
C VAL A 83 -15.35 -7.60 8.42
N GLN A 84 -14.14 -7.60 7.92
CA GLN A 84 -13.24 -8.75 7.87
C GLN A 84 -12.90 -9.30 9.27
N VAL A 85 -12.57 -8.43 10.23
CA VAL A 85 -12.19 -8.85 11.59
C VAL A 85 -13.29 -9.62 12.30
N LYS A 86 -14.57 -9.29 12.02
CA LYS A 86 -15.73 -9.98 12.60
C LYS A 86 -15.79 -11.45 12.19
N ALA A 87 -15.37 -11.76 10.96
CA ALA A 87 -15.38 -13.12 10.41
C ALA A 87 -14.11 -13.92 10.76
N GLN A 88 -12.96 -13.26 10.90
CA GLN A 88 -11.66 -13.92 11.01
C GLN A 88 -11.17 -14.12 12.46
N VAL A 89 -11.69 -13.37 13.42
CA VAL A 89 -11.16 -13.33 14.78
C VAL A 89 -12.17 -13.92 15.78
N ALA A 90 -11.70 -14.84 16.63
CA ALA A 90 -12.51 -15.49 17.66
C ALA A 90 -13.07 -14.49 18.69
N ALA A 91 -14.09 -14.94 19.44
CA ALA A 91 -14.73 -14.13 20.49
C ALA A 91 -13.82 -13.86 21.70
N ASP A 92 -12.74 -14.61 21.85
CA ASP A 92 -11.71 -14.43 22.89
C ASP A 92 -10.95 -13.10 22.75
N PHE A 93 -11.01 -12.47 21.59
CA PHE A 93 -10.46 -11.15 21.31
C PHE A 93 -11.59 -10.12 21.12
N GLU A 94 -11.51 -9.02 21.84
CA GLU A 94 -12.33 -7.84 21.57
C GLU A 94 -11.93 -7.25 20.21
N LYS A 95 -12.90 -6.86 19.39
CA LYS A 95 -12.66 -6.23 18.09
C LYS A 95 -12.84 -4.73 18.25
N ILE A 96 -11.77 -3.97 18.12
CA ILE A 96 -11.73 -2.55 18.43
C ILE A 96 -11.58 -1.74 17.15
N ASP A 97 -12.52 -0.83 16.93
CA ASP A 97 -12.47 0.12 15.82
C ASP A 97 -11.47 1.26 16.12
N TRP A 98 -10.41 1.29 15.36
CA TRP A 98 -9.41 2.34 15.38
C TRP A 98 -9.68 3.34 14.23
N PRO A 99 -9.53 4.65 14.41
CA PRO A 99 -8.98 5.36 15.56
C PRO A 99 -10.02 5.79 16.62
N GLU A 100 -11.27 5.37 16.54
CA GLU A 100 -12.34 5.75 17.50
C GLU A 100 -11.94 5.38 18.93
N THR A 101 -11.33 4.22 19.11
CA THR A 101 -10.65 3.84 20.35
C THR A 101 -9.18 3.59 20.03
N THR A 102 -8.28 4.36 20.63
CA THR A 102 -6.85 4.19 20.41
C THR A 102 -6.29 3.05 21.27
N LEU A 103 -5.11 2.51 20.87
CA LEU A 103 -4.35 1.53 21.68
C LEU A 103 -4.17 2.02 23.12
N ALA A 104 -3.77 3.29 23.28
CA ALA A 104 -3.51 3.86 24.60
C ALA A 104 -4.79 3.95 25.46
N ASP A 105 -5.93 4.32 24.87
CA ASP A 105 -7.20 4.42 25.59
C ASP A 105 -7.63 3.05 26.13
N TRP A 106 -7.62 2.01 25.28
CA TRP A 106 -7.98 0.66 25.68
C TRP A 106 -6.99 0.06 26.67
N ILE A 107 -5.67 0.23 26.45
CA ILE A 107 -4.65 -0.27 27.37
C ILE A 107 -4.78 0.41 28.73
N GLY A 108 -4.95 1.74 28.77
CA GLY A 108 -5.12 2.49 30.02
C GLY A 108 -6.33 2.06 30.82
N GLU A 109 -7.43 1.66 30.15
CA GLU A 109 -8.60 1.08 30.79
C GLU A 109 -8.35 -0.35 31.30
N ALA A 110 -7.80 -1.23 30.42
CA ALA A 110 -7.69 -2.66 30.69
C ALA A 110 -6.47 -3.02 31.57
N LEU A 111 -5.42 -2.18 31.56
CA LEU A 111 -4.19 -2.30 32.34
C LEU A 111 -3.79 -0.93 32.90
N PRO A 112 -4.51 -0.42 33.93
CA PRO A 112 -4.22 0.92 34.49
C PRO A 112 -2.81 1.09 35.03
N LYS A 113 -2.16 -0.03 35.38
CA LYS A 113 -0.77 -0.09 35.87
C LYS A 113 -0.19 -1.46 35.60
N GLY A 114 1.05 -1.52 35.11
CA GLY A 114 1.71 -2.82 34.91
C GLY A 114 2.86 -2.75 33.91
N LYS A 115 3.27 -3.92 33.43
CA LYS A 115 4.34 -4.10 32.45
C LYS A 115 3.78 -4.67 31.15
N LEU A 116 3.84 -3.89 30.09
CA LEU A 116 3.46 -4.31 28.74
C LEU A 116 4.72 -4.62 27.93
N GLY A 117 4.93 -5.89 27.60
CA GLY A 117 6.04 -6.34 26.76
C GLY A 117 5.83 -5.95 25.30
N PHE A 118 6.92 -5.69 24.60
CA PHE A 118 6.94 -5.48 23.16
C PHE A 118 8.28 -5.95 22.55
N ASP A 119 8.26 -6.30 21.28
CA ASP A 119 9.48 -6.57 20.52
C ASP A 119 10.05 -5.23 20.01
N PRO A 120 11.28 -4.85 20.43
CA PRO A 120 11.85 -3.55 20.05
C PRO A 120 12.22 -3.43 18.55
N TRP A 121 12.18 -4.51 17.79
CA TRP A 121 12.30 -4.49 16.34
C TRP A 121 10.98 -4.13 15.63
N LEU A 122 9.84 -4.36 16.28
CA LEU A 122 8.51 -4.21 15.68
C LEU A 122 7.80 -2.90 16.04
N LEU A 123 8.39 -2.09 16.91
CA LEU A 123 7.90 -0.75 17.22
C LEU A 123 8.86 0.31 16.71
N SER A 124 8.35 1.32 16.01
CA SER A 124 9.15 2.49 15.67
C SER A 124 9.37 3.39 16.90
N VAL A 125 10.40 4.22 16.86
CA VAL A 125 10.70 5.21 17.91
C VAL A 125 9.50 6.11 18.18
N GLU A 126 8.82 6.58 17.12
CA GLU A 126 7.65 7.45 17.25
C GLU A 126 6.46 6.74 17.88
N GLN A 127 6.19 5.50 17.49
CA GLN A 127 5.12 4.67 18.06
C GLN A 127 5.37 4.41 19.56
N HIS A 128 6.59 4.00 19.90
CA HIS A 128 6.99 3.77 21.30
C HIS A 128 6.85 5.03 22.14
N ARG A 129 7.35 6.18 21.66
CA ARG A 129 7.25 7.47 22.32
C ARG A 129 5.78 7.89 22.55
N THR A 130 4.96 7.76 21.50
CA THR A 130 3.54 8.12 21.56
C THR A 130 2.80 7.27 22.58
N LEU A 131 3.04 5.96 22.58
CA LEU A 131 2.39 5.04 23.50
C LEU A 131 2.85 5.25 24.94
N SER A 132 4.17 5.38 25.18
CA SER A 132 4.73 5.66 26.50
C SER A 132 4.23 6.98 27.09
N GLY A 133 4.14 8.03 26.26
CA GLY A 133 3.66 9.34 26.69
C GLY A 133 2.19 9.36 27.12
N LYS A 134 1.38 8.47 26.56
CA LYS A 134 -0.06 8.34 26.90
C LYS A 134 -0.33 7.36 28.03
N LEU A 135 0.62 6.53 28.43
CA LEU A 135 0.50 5.46 29.42
C LEU A 135 1.53 5.60 30.54
N PRO A 136 1.47 6.67 31.37
CA PRO A 136 2.53 6.98 32.35
C PRO A 136 2.70 5.94 33.46
N ASP A 137 1.65 5.15 33.76
CA ASP A 137 1.66 4.12 34.78
C ASP A 137 1.89 2.70 34.22
N VAL A 138 2.03 2.54 32.89
CA VAL A 138 2.35 1.30 32.23
C VAL A 138 3.79 1.35 31.73
N THR A 139 4.62 0.43 32.20
CA THR A 139 6.00 0.30 31.75
C THR A 139 6.06 -0.51 30.47
N LEU A 140 6.41 0.11 29.32
CA LEU A 140 6.75 -0.61 28.11
C LEU A 140 8.10 -1.30 28.31
N THR A 141 8.13 -2.62 28.17
CA THR A 141 9.30 -3.45 28.48
C THR A 141 9.76 -4.17 27.21
N PRO A 142 10.95 -3.84 26.67
CA PRO A 142 11.50 -4.54 25.51
C PRO A 142 11.85 -5.99 25.89
N VAL A 143 11.42 -6.94 25.08
CA VAL A 143 11.70 -8.37 25.26
C VAL A 143 11.81 -9.04 23.88
N GLU A 144 12.40 -10.24 23.85
CA GLU A 144 12.29 -11.10 22.67
C GLU A 144 10.83 -11.39 22.33
N ASN A 145 10.55 -11.63 21.04
CA ASN A 145 9.18 -11.80 20.59
C ASN A 145 8.52 -13.06 21.20
N LEU A 146 7.54 -12.86 22.06
CA LEU A 146 6.87 -13.97 22.74
C LEU A 146 5.99 -14.82 21.79
N VAL A 147 5.59 -14.27 20.64
CA VAL A 147 4.88 -15.04 19.61
C VAL A 147 5.85 -16.02 18.94
N ASP A 148 7.08 -15.60 18.65
CA ASP A 148 8.09 -16.47 18.05
C ASP A 148 8.46 -17.65 18.99
N ALA A 149 8.40 -17.43 20.29
CA ALA A 149 8.65 -18.50 21.29
C ALA A 149 7.60 -19.63 21.25
N ILE A 150 6.41 -19.37 20.73
CA ILE A 150 5.30 -20.33 20.65
C ILE A 150 4.95 -20.75 19.22
N TRP A 151 5.48 -20.08 18.20
CA TRP A 151 5.28 -20.41 16.79
C TRP A 151 6.31 -21.41 16.31
N LEU A 152 6.09 -22.69 16.65
CA LEU A 152 7.08 -23.75 16.45
C LEU A 152 7.40 -24.07 14.97
N ASP A 153 6.47 -23.77 14.07
CA ASP A 153 6.57 -23.95 12.62
C ASP A 153 6.70 -22.61 11.89
N GLN A 154 7.24 -21.58 12.55
CA GLN A 154 7.49 -20.28 11.95
C GLN A 154 8.39 -20.45 10.71
N PRO A 155 7.98 -19.86 9.54
CA PRO A 155 8.80 -19.92 8.34
C PRO A 155 10.22 -19.34 8.53
N ASP A 156 11.15 -19.84 7.74
CA ASP A 156 12.52 -19.30 7.71
C ASP A 156 12.55 -17.85 7.19
N PRO A 157 13.61 -17.07 7.50
CA PRO A 157 13.85 -15.76 6.90
C PRO A 157 13.85 -15.82 5.37
N PRO A 158 13.26 -14.82 4.68
CA PRO A 158 13.20 -14.84 3.24
C PRO A 158 14.60 -14.77 2.61
N GLN A 159 14.80 -15.54 1.54
CA GLN A 159 16.07 -15.67 0.80
C GLN A 159 15.86 -15.40 -0.69
N GLY A 160 15.02 -14.42 -1.02
CA GLY A 160 14.74 -14.01 -2.38
C GLY A 160 15.99 -13.46 -3.09
N ALA A 161 16.19 -13.84 -4.35
CA ALA A 161 17.28 -13.31 -5.14
C ALA A 161 17.14 -11.81 -5.37
N VAL A 162 18.25 -11.09 -5.29
CA VAL A 162 18.35 -9.66 -5.62
C VAL A 162 18.90 -9.49 -7.03
N PHE A 163 18.39 -8.52 -7.77
CA PHE A 163 18.82 -8.20 -9.13
C PHE A 163 18.93 -6.70 -9.33
N ALA A 164 19.75 -6.29 -10.29
CA ALA A 164 19.94 -4.89 -10.65
C ALA A 164 18.72 -4.34 -11.40
N GLN A 165 18.29 -3.13 -11.03
CA GLN A 165 17.35 -2.33 -11.82
C GLN A 165 18.12 -1.66 -12.95
N PRO A 166 17.72 -1.84 -14.24
CA PRO A 166 18.40 -1.22 -15.38
C PRO A 166 18.50 0.29 -15.25
N LEU A 167 19.66 0.87 -15.60
CA LEU A 167 19.90 2.30 -15.48
C LEU A 167 18.94 3.13 -16.34
N GLU A 168 18.57 2.64 -17.51
CA GLU A 168 17.60 3.27 -18.40
C GLU A 168 16.20 3.40 -17.79
N LEU A 169 15.85 2.56 -16.81
CA LEU A 169 14.60 2.61 -16.07
C LEU A 169 14.75 3.35 -14.73
N ALA A 170 15.90 3.25 -14.08
CA ALA A 170 16.21 3.96 -12.85
C ALA A 170 16.48 5.46 -13.08
N GLY A 171 16.98 5.84 -14.26
CA GLY A 171 17.21 7.22 -14.71
C GLY A 171 18.37 7.96 -14.02
N GLU A 172 18.93 7.43 -12.94
CA GLU A 172 20.08 7.97 -12.20
C GLU A 172 20.92 6.80 -11.69
N ALA A 173 22.24 6.85 -11.86
CA ALA A 173 23.14 5.84 -11.32
C ALA A 173 23.12 5.84 -9.79
N HIS A 174 23.26 4.68 -9.18
CA HIS A 174 23.21 4.57 -7.72
C HIS A 174 24.36 5.32 -7.05
N GLU A 175 25.54 5.39 -7.67
CA GLU A 175 26.68 6.17 -7.17
C GLU A 175 26.37 7.67 -7.11
N ASP A 176 25.60 8.19 -8.10
CA ASP A 176 25.17 9.60 -8.13
C ASP A 176 24.11 9.86 -7.05
N LYS A 177 23.16 8.95 -6.86
CA LYS A 177 22.19 9.00 -5.75
C LYS A 177 22.89 9.02 -4.40
N ILE A 178 23.84 8.10 -4.18
CA ILE A 178 24.65 8.03 -2.95
C ILE A 178 25.38 9.36 -2.73
N ALA A 179 26.11 9.86 -3.73
CA ALA A 179 26.88 11.10 -3.60
C ALA A 179 25.98 12.31 -3.30
N ARG A 180 24.84 12.40 -4.00
CA ARG A 180 23.88 13.50 -3.85
C ARG A 180 23.21 13.49 -2.47
N LEU A 181 22.87 12.32 -1.93
CA LEU A 181 22.22 12.20 -0.63
C LEU A 181 23.23 12.35 0.51
N ALA A 182 24.39 11.70 0.42
CA ALA A 182 25.47 11.86 1.39
C ALA A 182 25.90 13.31 1.54
N GLY A 183 25.99 14.05 0.44
CA GLY A 183 26.34 15.48 0.45
C GLY A 183 25.30 16.39 1.14
N LYS A 184 24.11 15.89 1.44
CA LYS A 184 23.06 16.62 2.19
C LYS A 184 23.00 16.26 3.67
N LEU A 185 23.69 15.19 4.09
CA LEU A 185 23.68 14.78 5.49
C LEU A 185 24.39 15.82 6.37
N THR A 186 23.78 16.18 7.48
CA THR A 186 24.38 16.98 8.55
C THR A 186 25.03 16.10 9.60
N ALA A 187 24.59 14.86 9.73
CA ALA A 187 25.13 13.82 10.59
C ALA A 187 26.30 13.08 9.91
N LYS A 188 27.03 12.26 10.65
CA LYS A 188 28.12 11.38 10.14
C LYS A 188 27.60 10.31 9.19
N ALA A 189 26.39 9.83 9.46
CA ALA A 189 25.72 8.81 8.69
C ALA A 189 24.21 8.91 8.87
N ALA A 190 23.45 8.22 8.01
CA ALA A 190 22.03 7.98 8.16
C ALA A 190 21.75 6.47 8.09
N VAL A 191 20.95 5.99 9.02
CA VAL A 191 20.44 4.60 9.00
C VAL A 191 19.19 4.56 8.12
N ILE A 192 19.17 3.65 7.15
CA ILE A 192 18.04 3.40 6.26
C ILE A 192 17.47 2.03 6.60
N THR A 193 16.23 2.01 7.09
CA THR A 193 15.54 0.80 7.54
C THR A 193 14.49 0.31 6.55
N LEU A 194 14.03 1.17 5.63
CA LEU A 194 13.02 0.84 4.64
C LEU A 194 13.62 0.09 3.46
N PRO A 195 13.14 -1.13 3.14
CA PRO A 195 13.68 -1.93 2.03
C PRO A 195 13.53 -1.26 0.66
N ASP A 196 12.44 -0.53 0.43
CA ASP A 196 12.19 0.19 -0.81
C ASP A 196 13.11 1.42 -0.97
N SER A 197 13.48 2.09 0.12
CA SER A 197 14.51 3.14 0.13
C SER A 197 15.88 2.58 -0.25
N ILE A 198 16.26 1.43 0.31
CA ILE A 198 17.52 0.73 -0.01
C ILE A 198 17.50 0.27 -1.47
N ALA A 199 16.41 -0.34 -1.90
CA ALA A 199 16.24 -0.82 -3.27
C ALA A 199 16.35 0.32 -4.30
N TRP A 200 15.71 1.46 -4.01
CA TRP A 200 15.80 2.66 -4.86
C TRP A 200 17.20 3.27 -4.83
N LEU A 201 17.81 3.41 -3.66
CA LEU A 201 19.15 4.01 -3.51
C LEU A 201 20.20 3.25 -4.29
N LEU A 202 20.19 1.92 -4.21
CA LEU A 202 21.20 1.04 -4.82
C LEU A 202 20.82 0.54 -6.22
N ASN A 203 19.71 0.97 -6.79
CA ASN A 203 19.17 0.45 -8.04
C ASN A 203 19.10 -1.09 -8.05
N ILE A 204 18.54 -1.67 -7.01
CA ILE A 204 18.32 -3.11 -6.90
C ILE A 204 16.84 -3.41 -6.67
N ARG A 205 16.43 -4.61 -7.00
CA ARG A 205 15.12 -5.18 -6.66
C ARG A 205 15.32 -6.58 -6.09
N GLY A 206 14.32 -7.07 -5.37
CA GLY A 206 14.37 -8.38 -4.73
C GLY A 206 13.01 -9.06 -4.69
N SER A 207 12.95 -10.21 -4.05
CA SER A 207 11.73 -11.03 -3.97
C SER A 207 11.49 -11.59 -2.57
N ASP A 208 11.89 -10.87 -1.53
CA ASP A 208 11.68 -11.30 -0.15
C ASP A 208 10.24 -11.14 0.32
N ILE A 209 9.55 -10.16 -0.21
CA ILE A 209 8.17 -9.85 0.13
C ILE A 209 7.27 -10.21 -1.06
N PRO A 210 6.23 -11.02 -0.88
CA PRO A 210 5.23 -11.24 -1.93
C PRO A 210 4.65 -9.91 -2.41
N ARG A 211 4.49 -9.75 -3.73
CA ARG A 211 3.89 -8.55 -4.37
C ARG A 211 4.75 -7.29 -4.32
N ASN A 212 5.81 -7.26 -3.53
CA ASN A 212 6.65 -6.09 -3.36
C ASN A 212 8.10 -6.42 -3.79
N PRO A 213 8.64 -5.82 -4.87
CA PRO A 213 9.92 -6.20 -5.44
C PRO A 213 11.11 -5.65 -4.66
N VAL A 214 11.18 -5.89 -3.36
CA VAL A 214 12.21 -5.40 -2.46
C VAL A 214 12.95 -6.54 -1.75
N PRO A 215 14.26 -6.40 -1.49
CA PRO A 215 15.00 -7.30 -0.62
C PRO A 215 15.00 -6.77 0.82
N HIS A 216 14.89 -7.65 1.80
CA HIS A 216 15.12 -7.31 3.21
C HIS A 216 16.60 -7.07 3.50
N GLY A 217 16.89 -5.98 4.18
CA GLY A 217 18.22 -5.58 4.64
C GLY A 217 18.17 -4.22 5.32
N PHE A 218 19.28 -3.82 5.92
CA PHE A 218 19.50 -2.50 6.49
C PHE A 218 20.68 -1.85 5.78
N ALA A 219 20.69 -0.51 5.75
CA ALA A 219 21.84 0.20 5.19
C ALA A 219 22.23 1.38 6.07
N VAL A 220 23.51 1.72 6.04
CA VAL A 220 24.05 2.96 6.60
C VAL A 220 24.68 3.77 5.47
N LEU A 221 24.10 4.93 5.17
CA LEU A 221 24.63 5.91 4.25
C LEU A 221 25.58 6.84 5.02
N HIS A 222 26.88 6.78 4.70
CA HIS A 222 27.89 7.63 5.32
C HIS A 222 28.02 8.97 4.60
N ALA A 223 28.30 10.04 5.36
CA ALA A 223 28.49 11.40 4.79
C ALA A 223 29.67 11.52 3.82
N ASP A 224 30.61 10.55 3.81
CA ASP A 224 31.71 10.48 2.87
C ASP A 224 31.36 9.80 1.52
N GLY A 225 30.09 9.42 1.33
CA GLY A 225 29.60 8.81 0.11
C GLY A 225 29.84 7.29 0.02
N ARG A 226 30.03 6.61 1.12
CA ARG A 226 30.03 5.13 1.22
C ARG A 226 28.69 4.65 1.75
N VAL A 227 28.33 3.41 1.42
CA VAL A 227 27.19 2.70 1.98
C VAL A 227 27.65 1.39 2.61
N THR A 228 27.22 1.13 3.82
CA THR A 228 27.33 -0.21 4.42
C THR A 228 25.97 -0.88 4.29
N LEU A 229 25.92 -2.00 3.55
CA LEU A 229 24.69 -2.78 3.31
C LEU A 229 24.73 -4.06 4.17
N TYR A 230 23.75 -4.22 5.05
CA TYR A 230 23.59 -5.40 5.90
C TYR A 230 22.54 -6.32 5.30
N MET A 231 23.01 -7.30 4.54
CA MET A 231 22.16 -8.25 3.82
C MET A 231 22.89 -9.58 3.68
N ASP A 232 22.14 -10.69 3.60
CA ASP A 232 22.75 -11.99 3.33
C ASP A 232 23.45 -11.99 1.97
N ALA A 233 24.73 -12.32 1.94
CA ALA A 233 25.56 -12.33 0.74
C ALA A 233 25.03 -13.29 -0.34
N ALA A 234 24.35 -14.37 0.07
CA ALA A 234 23.78 -15.33 -0.88
C ALA A 234 22.72 -14.70 -1.78
N LYS A 235 21.98 -13.71 -1.30
CA LYS A 235 20.95 -12.98 -2.06
C LYS A 235 21.55 -12.10 -3.15
N LEU A 236 22.78 -11.63 -2.99
CA LEU A 236 23.49 -10.67 -3.86
C LEU A 236 24.43 -11.34 -4.87
N THR A 237 24.26 -12.63 -5.10
CA THR A 237 25.14 -13.40 -6.01
C THR A 237 25.14 -12.76 -7.42
N GLY A 238 26.32 -12.39 -7.92
CA GLY A 238 26.50 -11.78 -9.24
C GLY A 238 26.29 -10.26 -9.29
N LEU A 239 26.04 -9.58 -8.17
CA LEU A 239 25.84 -8.13 -8.12
C LEU A 239 27.08 -7.32 -7.68
N GLY A 240 28.23 -7.96 -7.47
CA GLY A 240 29.43 -7.25 -7.03
C GLY A 240 29.85 -6.09 -7.92
N ASP A 241 29.86 -6.32 -9.23
CA ASP A 241 30.21 -5.27 -10.21
C ASP A 241 29.17 -4.14 -10.24
N HIS A 242 27.89 -4.45 -10.03
CA HIS A 242 26.82 -3.45 -9.97
C HIS A 242 26.95 -2.57 -8.71
N LEU A 243 27.19 -3.16 -7.54
CA LEU A 243 27.30 -2.40 -6.29
C LEU A 243 28.58 -1.56 -6.21
N GLY A 244 29.67 -2.00 -6.86
CA GLY A 244 30.93 -1.28 -6.95
C GLY A 244 31.63 -1.07 -5.60
N ASP A 245 32.69 -0.26 -5.60
CA ASP A 245 33.55 -0.05 -4.43
C ASP A 245 32.94 0.84 -3.32
N LYS A 246 31.85 1.52 -3.62
CA LYS A 246 31.17 2.41 -2.64
C LYS A 246 30.27 1.68 -1.68
N VAL A 247 29.88 0.45 -2.00
CA VAL A 247 28.98 -0.38 -1.18
C VAL A 247 29.77 -1.49 -0.51
N THR A 248 29.83 -1.46 0.81
CA THR A 248 30.44 -2.52 1.62
C THR A 248 29.35 -3.45 2.15
N LEU A 249 29.44 -4.73 1.81
CA LEU A 249 28.51 -5.74 2.31
C LEU A 249 28.94 -6.25 3.68
N ARG A 250 28.00 -6.34 4.62
CA ARG A 250 28.17 -6.91 5.96
C ARG A 250 27.08 -7.94 6.24
N ALA A 251 27.37 -8.86 7.14
CA ALA A 251 26.36 -9.81 7.61
C ALA A 251 25.26 -9.10 8.41
N PRO A 252 23.98 -9.51 8.29
CA PRO A 252 22.87 -8.89 9.04
C PRO A 252 23.10 -8.85 10.55
N GLY A 253 23.74 -9.88 11.12
CA GLY A 253 24.05 -9.97 12.54
C GLY A 253 25.07 -8.94 13.05
N ASP A 254 25.85 -8.32 12.17
CA ASP A 254 26.83 -7.30 12.54
C ASP A 254 26.17 -5.92 12.76
N PHE A 255 24.94 -5.72 12.29
CA PHE A 255 24.30 -4.41 12.16
C PHE A 255 24.29 -3.60 13.45
N LEU A 256 23.73 -4.12 14.54
CA LEU A 256 23.65 -3.37 15.81
C LEU A 256 25.03 -3.12 16.42
N GLY A 257 25.95 -4.08 16.28
CA GLY A 257 27.34 -3.93 16.75
C GLY A 257 28.10 -2.82 16.01
N ASP A 258 27.94 -2.76 14.70
CA ASP A 258 28.55 -1.72 13.87
C ASP A 258 27.91 -0.33 14.14
N LEU A 259 26.60 -0.26 14.37
CA LEU A 259 25.94 1.00 14.77
C LEU A 259 26.48 1.56 16.08
N ALA A 260 26.69 0.70 17.08
CA ALA A 260 27.27 1.09 18.38
C ALA A 260 28.70 1.63 18.26
N ALA A 261 29.42 1.27 17.20
CA ALA A 261 30.80 1.71 16.94
C ALA A 261 30.89 3.04 16.18
N ILE A 262 29.77 3.59 15.66
CA ILE A 262 29.79 4.86 14.95
C ILE A 262 29.93 6.01 15.95
N GLU A 263 31.01 6.76 15.85
CA GLU A 263 31.25 7.95 16.68
C GLU A 263 30.59 9.21 16.05
N GLY A 264 29.82 9.93 16.85
CA GLY A 264 29.12 11.16 16.48
C GLY A 264 27.68 10.92 16.03
N LYS A 265 27.04 11.99 15.54
CA LYS A 265 25.61 11.98 15.20
C LYS A 265 25.28 11.04 14.06
N VAL A 266 24.24 10.23 14.25
CA VAL A 266 23.69 9.33 13.25
C VAL A 266 22.21 9.62 13.05
N GLN A 267 21.83 9.97 11.83
CA GLN A 267 20.44 10.26 11.47
C GLN A 267 19.59 8.98 11.47
N ILE A 268 18.43 9.07 12.10
CA ILE A 268 17.37 8.04 12.04
C ILE A 268 16.02 8.71 11.74
N ASP A 269 15.15 8.03 11.01
CA ASP A 269 13.75 8.44 10.85
C ASP A 269 12.91 7.82 11.97
N PRO A 270 12.40 8.60 12.94
CA PRO A 270 11.67 8.06 14.07
C PRO A 270 10.37 7.36 13.68
N ALA A 271 9.81 7.66 12.51
CA ALA A 271 8.58 7.03 12.02
C ALA A 271 8.79 5.57 11.57
N THR A 272 10.00 5.24 11.10
CA THR A 272 10.32 3.93 10.51
C THR A 272 11.46 3.18 11.21
N CYS A 273 12.28 3.88 11.99
CA CYS A 273 13.39 3.29 12.70
C CYS A 273 12.89 2.48 13.91
N PRO A 274 13.18 1.16 14.01
CA PRO A 274 12.89 0.35 15.19
C PRO A 274 13.56 0.89 16.45
N VAL A 275 12.91 0.70 17.60
CA VAL A 275 13.48 1.03 18.92
C VAL A 275 14.85 0.36 19.12
N ALA A 276 14.99 -0.93 18.76
CA ALA A 276 16.24 -1.68 18.86
C ALA A 276 17.42 -1.01 18.12
N VAL A 277 17.15 -0.41 16.96
CA VAL A 277 18.14 0.30 16.14
C VAL A 277 18.55 1.62 16.80
N ALA A 278 17.57 2.38 17.28
CA ALA A 278 17.84 3.66 17.94
C ALA A 278 18.62 3.47 19.26
N GLU A 279 18.29 2.45 20.05
CA GLU A 279 18.97 2.12 21.30
C GLU A 279 20.42 1.65 21.10
N ALA A 280 20.76 1.12 19.93
CA ALA A 280 22.14 0.73 19.60
C ALA A 280 23.05 1.93 19.30
N LEU A 281 22.50 3.10 18.98
CA LEU A 281 23.25 4.30 18.64
C LEU A 281 23.63 5.10 19.89
N THR A 282 24.84 5.69 19.88
CA THR A 282 25.33 6.55 20.97
C THR A 282 24.80 7.99 20.89
N ASP A 283 24.56 8.51 19.68
CA ASP A 283 24.10 9.90 19.45
C ASP A 283 23.13 9.93 18.26
N PRO A 284 21.86 9.42 18.41
CA PRO A 284 20.86 9.46 17.36
C PRO A 284 20.33 10.88 17.13
N GLU A 285 20.27 11.30 15.85
CA GLU A 285 19.66 12.55 15.41
C GLU A 285 18.41 12.25 14.58
N GLU A 286 17.26 12.78 15.00
CA GLU A 286 15.98 12.51 14.32
C GLU A 286 15.81 13.40 13.10
N ALA A 287 15.67 12.78 11.92
CA ALA A 287 15.27 13.41 10.66
C ALA A 287 14.71 12.34 9.72
N ALA A 288 13.93 12.77 8.72
CA ALA A 288 13.34 11.84 7.74
C ALA A 288 14.40 11.03 6.98
N ASP A 289 14.06 9.80 6.59
CA ASP A 289 14.89 8.98 5.70
C ASP A 289 15.32 9.81 4.46
N PRO A 290 16.63 9.94 4.19
CA PRO A 290 17.12 10.78 3.10
C PRO A 290 16.68 10.33 1.71
N CYS A 291 16.23 9.08 1.55
CA CYS A 291 15.72 8.53 0.30
C CYS A 291 14.24 8.83 0.07
N LEU A 292 13.46 9.02 1.13
CA LEU A 292 12.00 9.00 1.09
C LEU A 292 11.41 10.00 0.09
N LEU A 293 11.73 11.27 0.22
CA LEU A 293 11.22 12.32 -0.68
C LEU A 293 11.83 12.23 -2.10
N PRO A 294 13.16 12.04 -2.29
CA PRO A 294 13.73 11.84 -3.62
C PRO A 294 13.18 10.65 -4.39
N LYS A 295 12.89 9.53 -3.70
CA LYS A 295 12.25 8.34 -4.27
C LYS A 295 10.80 8.62 -4.68
N ALA A 296 10.06 9.38 -3.88
CA ALA A 296 8.69 9.77 -4.18
C ALA A 296 8.56 10.64 -5.44
N CYS A 297 9.51 11.55 -5.66
CA CYS A 297 9.57 12.44 -6.83
C CYS A 297 10.28 11.72 -7.99
N LYS A 298 9.52 10.96 -8.78
CA LYS A 298 10.04 10.18 -9.91
C LYS A 298 10.71 11.07 -10.94
N ASN A 299 11.88 10.63 -11.45
CA ASN A 299 12.56 11.28 -12.55
C ASN A 299 11.89 10.97 -13.90
N ALA A 300 12.41 11.56 -14.98
CA ALA A 300 11.80 11.41 -16.30
C ALA A 300 11.78 9.96 -16.80
N ALA A 301 12.82 9.16 -16.50
CA ALA A 301 12.88 7.76 -16.91
C ALA A 301 11.87 6.89 -16.14
N GLU A 302 11.78 7.08 -14.83
CA GLU A 302 10.80 6.40 -13.98
C GLU A 302 9.36 6.73 -14.39
N LEU A 303 9.05 7.99 -14.72
CA LEU A 303 7.74 8.40 -15.23
C LEU A 303 7.43 7.81 -16.61
N GLU A 304 8.39 7.78 -17.52
CA GLU A 304 8.19 7.19 -18.86
C GLU A 304 7.99 5.68 -18.77
N GLY A 305 8.77 4.98 -17.95
CA GLY A 305 8.56 3.56 -17.65
C GLY A 305 7.17 3.30 -17.09
N THR A 306 6.73 4.14 -16.13
CA THR A 306 5.40 4.03 -15.53
C THR A 306 4.29 4.23 -16.57
N ARG A 307 4.41 5.21 -17.51
CA ARG A 307 3.46 5.38 -18.61
C ARG A 307 3.39 4.15 -19.52
N ALA A 308 4.55 3.57 -19.86
CA ALA A 308 4.62 2.37 -20.69
C ALA A 308 3.99 1.16 -19.98
N ALA A 309 4.23 0.99 -18.68
CA ALA A 309 3.60 -0.06 -17.86
C ALA A 309 2.06 0.11 -17.84
N HIS A 310 1.56 1.33 -17.63
CA HIS A 310 0.11 1.61 -17.61
C HIS A 310 -0.55 1.39 -18.96
N LEU A 311 0.10 1.74 -20.08
CA LEU A 311 -0.42 1.46 -21.41
C LEU A 311 -0.56 -0.05 -21.64
N ARG A 312 0.44 -0.82 -21.24
CA ARG A 312 0.44 -2.28 -21.34
C ARG A 312 -0.64 -2.92 -20.47
N ASP A 313 -0.76 -2.46 -19.23
CA ASP A 313 -1.77 -2.93 -18.28
C ASP A 313 -3.18 -2.57 -18.72
N ALA A 314 -3.39 -1.36 -19.28
CA ALA A 314 -4.67 -0.93 -19.82
C ALA A 314 -5.17 -1.83 -20.95
N LEU A 315 -4.28 -2.34 -21.80
CA LEU A 315 -4.64 -3.31 -22.85
C LEU A 315 -5.12 -4.63 -22.26
N ALA A 316 -4.48 -5.12 -21.19
CA ALA A 316 -4.93 -6.31 -20.47
C ALA A 316 -6.29 -6.09 -19.81
N MET A 317 -6.46 -4.95 -19.14
CA MET A 317 -7.73 -4.56 -18.52
C MET A 317 -8.87 -4.46 -19.53
N VAL A 318 -8.66 -3.87 -20.70
CA VAL A 318 -9.69 -3.72 -21.74
C VAL A 318 -10.08 -5.07 -22.33
N ARG A 319 -9.12 -5.97 -22.57
CA ARG A 319 -9.43 -7.35 -23.01
C ARG A 319 -10.23 -8.11 -21.96
N PHE A 320 -9.87 -7.97 -20.71
CA PHE A 320 -10.61 -8.53 -19.59
C PHE A 320 -12.04 -7.99 -19.50
N LEU A 321 -12.24 -6.67 -19.56
CA LEU A 321 -13.57 -6.05 -19.50
C LEU A 321 -14.45 -6.46 -20.69
N ALA A 322 -13.89 -6.51 -21.90
CA ALA A 322 -14.60 -6.98 -23.10
C ALA A 322 -15.01 -8.46 -22.97
N TRP A 323 -14.14 -9.28 -22.41
CA TRP A 323 -14.46 -10.69 -22.12
C TRP A 323 -15.56 -10.80 -21.06
N LEU A 324 -15.48 -9.98 -19.99
CA LEU A 324 -16.45 -10.00 -18.88
C LEU A 324 -17.87 -9.68 -19.36
N ASP A 325 -18.02 -8.69 -20.21
CA ASP A 325 -19.33 -8.28 -20.78
C ASP A 325 -19.98 -9.36 -21.68
N LEU A 326 -19.20 -10.31 -22.18
CA LEU A 326 -19.73 -11.44 -22.94
C LEU A 326 -20.22 -12.59 -22.05
N GLN A 327 -19.99 -12.53 -20.74
CA GLN A 327 -20.37 -13.61 -19.84
C GLN A 327 -21.81 -13.45 -19.36
N PRO A 328 -22.63 -14.50 -19.45
CA PRO A 328 -23.97 -14.45 -18.85
C PRO A 328 -23.88 -14.29 -17.32
N PRO A 329 -24.69 -13.41 -16.71
CA PRO A 329 -24.77 -13.28 -15.26
C PRO A 329 -25.00 -14.64 -14.56
N GLY A 330 -24.36 -14.86 -13.42
CA GLY A 330 -24.46 -16.10 -12.64
C GLY A 330 -23.57 -17.26 -13.12
N ASN A 331 -22.88 -17.12 -14.25
CA ASN A 331 -21.96 -18.14 -14.76
C ASN A 331 -20.53 -18.02 -14.19
N LEU A 332 -20.13 -16.81 -13.79
CA LEU A 332 -18.80 -16.58 -13.22
C LEU A 332 -18.84 -16.59 -11.69
N THR A 333 -17.68 -16.87 -11.12
CA THR A 333 -17.37 -16.65 -9.71
C THR A 333 -16.31 -15.56 -9.57
N GLU A 334 -16.16 -15.03 -8.38
CA GLU A 334 -15.12 -14.02 -8.06
C GLU A 334 -13.72 -14.54 -8.37
N ILE A 335 -13.42 -15.82 -8.06
CA ILE A 335 -12.14 -16.47 -8.41
C ILE A 335 -11.94 -16.51 -9.93
N ALA A 336 -12.95 -16.90 -10.71
CA ALA A 336 -12.83 -16.96 -12.17
C ALA A 336 -12.55 -15.57 -12.78
N VAL A 337 -13.04 -14.48 -12.16
CA VAL A 337 -12.72 -13.10 -12.54
C VAL A 337 -11.24 -12.80 -12.31
N VAL A 338 -10.72 -13.14 -11.12
CA VAL A 338 -9.29 -12.95 -10.79
C VAL A 338 -8.39 -13.73 -11.74
N GLU A 339 -8.69 -15.02 -11.95
CA GLU A 339 -7.93 -15.91 -12.85
C GLU A 339 -7.85 -15.36 -14.26
N LYS A 340 -8.98 -14.86 -14.78
CA LYS A 340 -9.04 -14.29 -16.13
C LYS A 340 -8.22 -13.01 -16.23
N LEU A 341 -8.34 -12.10 -15.26
CA LEU A 341 -7.59 -10.85 -15.28
C LEU A 341 -6.08 -11.08 -15.20
N GLU A 342 -5.63 -11.96 -14.31
CA GLU A 342 -4.22 -12.31 -14.22
C GLU A 342 -3.71 -12.98 -15.51
N ALA A 343 -4.53 -13.80 -16.16
CA ALA A 343 -4.18 -14.40 -17.45
C ALA A 343 -3.99 -13.34 -18.54
N GLU A 344 -4.85 -12.30 -18.61
CA GLU A 344 -4.69 -11.19 -19.57
C GLU A 344 -3.41 -10.38 -19.31
N ARG A 345 -3.09 -10.11 -18.05
CA ARG A 345 -1.84 -9.45 -17.66
C ARG A 345 -0.61 -10.30 -18.01
N SER A 346 -0.67 -11.60 -17.72
CA SER A 346 0.39 -12.57 -18.04
C SER A 346 0.64 -12.68 -19.54
N ALA A 347 -0.42 -12.58 -20.36
CA ALA A 347 -0.33 -12.61 -21.82
C ALA A 347 0.46 -11.43 -22.41
N THR A 348 0.73 -10.38 -21.64
CA THR A 348 1.62 -9.29 -22.05
C THR A 348 3.09 -9.71 -22.11
N ASN A 349 3.46 -10.85 -21.53
CA ASN A 349 4.83 -11.36 -21.34
C ASN A 349 5.78 -10.41 -20.58
N ALA A 350 5.24 -9.40 -19.90
CA ALA A 350 6.00 -8.41 -19.16
C ALA A 350 5.70 -8.41 -17.65
N LEU A 351 4.59 -9.04 -17.24
CA LEU A 351 4.20 -9.15 -15.84
C LEU A 351 5.26 -9.91 -15.04
N ARG A 352 5.70 -9.32 -13.93
CA ARG A 352 6.66 -9.95 -12.99
C ARG A 352 5.97 -10.54 -11.78
N ASP A 353 4.97 -9.83 -11.27
CA ASP A 353 4.07 -10.24 -10.18
C ASP A 353 2.79 -9.39 -10.28
N ILE A 354 1.76 -9.69 -9.53
CA ILE A 354 0.70 -8.73 -9.22
C ILE A 354 1.22 -7.74 -8.18
N SER A 355 0.73 -6.50 -8.15
CA SER A 355 1.20 -5.50 -7.18
C SER A 355 0.57 -5.67 -5.79
N PHE A 356 -0.58 -6.36 -5.73
CA PHE A 356 -1.26 -6.85 -4.53
C PHE A 356 -2.25 -7.94 -4.93
N GLU A 357 -2.82 -8.65 -3.96
CA GLU A 357 -3.84 -9.65 -4.25
C GLU A 357 -5.10 -8.99 -4.79
N THR A 358 -5.50 -9.37 -6.01
CA THR A 358 -6.66 -8.82 -6.70
C THR A 358 -7.92 -8.95 -5.85
N ILE A 359 -8.58 -7.83 -5.62
CA ILE A 359 -9.90 -7.75 -5.01
C ILE A 359 -10.94 -7.98 -6.11
N SER A 360 -11.77 -9.00 -5.95
CA SER A 360 -12.90 -9.28 -6.84
C SER A 360 -14.13 -9.50 -5.97
N GLY A 361 -14.87 -8.43 -5.71
CA GLY A 361 -16.01 -8.43 -4.78
C GLY A 361 -17.32 -8.23 -5.51
N ALA A 362 -18.16 -9.28 -5.62
CA ALA A 362 -19.49 -9.20 -6.21
C ALA A 362 -20.55 -8.91 -5.12
N GLY A 363 -21.44 -7.96 -5.36
CA GLY A 363 -22.52 -7.60 -4.42
C GLY A 363 -21.95 -7.31 -3.03
N PRO A 364 -22.42 -8.00 -1.95
CA PRO A 364 -22.00 -7.71 -0.58
C PRO A 364 -20.50 -7.87 -0.31
N ASN A 365 -19.78 -8.73 -1.05
CA ASN A 365 -18.32 -8.84 -0.90
C ASN A 365 -17.59 -7.58 -1.36
N GLY A 366 -18.15 -6.82 -2.32
CA GLY A 366 -17.61 -5.51 -2.73
C GLY A 366 -17.62 -4.46 -1.61
N ALA A 367 -18.45 -4.64 -0.57
CA ALA A 367 -18.47 -3.75 0.60
C ALA A 367 -17.30 -3.96 1.56
N ILE A 368 -16.53 -5.03 1.41
CA ILE A 368 -15.31 -5.29 2.18
C ILE A 368 -14.15 -4.64 1.42
N VAL A 369 -13.65 -3.51 1.94
CA VAL A 369 -12.74 -2.61 1.20
C VAL A 369 -11.49 -3.33 0.67
N HIS A 370 -10.87 -4.19 1.48
CA HIS A 370 -9.72 -5.02 1.12
C HIS A 370 -10.10 -6.52 1.08
N TYR A 371 -11.18 -6.82 0.36
CA TYR A 371 -11.68 -8.18 0.21
C TYR A 371 -10.65 -9.07 -0.48
N ARG A 372 -10.30 -10.19 0.17
CA ARG A 372 -9.53 -11.27 -0.45
C ARG A 372 -10.46 -12.45 -0.68
N VAL A 373 -10.69 -12.79 -1.94
CA VAL A 373 -11.49 -13.96 -2.26
C VAL A 373 -10.71 -15.25 -1.91
N THR A 374 -11.38 -16.16 -1.24
CA THR A 374 -10.88 -17.51 -0.92
C THR A 374 -11.86 -18.57 -1.44
N GLU A 375 -11.46 -19.85 -1.46
CA GLU A 375 -12.37 -20.94 -1.82
C GLU A 375 -13.64 -20.94 -0.97
N ASN A 376 -13.55 -20.52 0.31
CA ASN A 376 -14.69 -20.50 1.22
C ASN A 376 -15.61 -19.29 1.03
N THR A 377 -15.08 -18.16 0.58
CA THR A 377 -15.84 -16.91 0.39
C THR A 377 -16.29 -16.68 -1.05
N ASN A 378 -15.75 -17.47 -1.99
CA ASN A 378 -16.00 -17.37 -3.42
C ASN A 378 -17.49 -17.49 -3.77
N ARG A 379 -18.06 -16.44 -4.31
CA ARG A 379 -19.47 -16.43 -4.69
C ARG A 379 -19.64 -16.21 -6.20
N LYS A 380 -20.84 -16.48 -6.69
CA LYS A 380 -21.25 -16.17 -8.06
C LYS A 380 -21.45 -14.68 -8.24
N VAL A 381 -21.13 -14.21 -9.42
CA VAL A 381 -21.39 -12.85 -9.92
C VAL A 381 -22.78 -12.87 -10.56
N ASN A 382 -23.80 -12.36 -9.84
CA ASN A 382 -25.19 -12.50 -10.25
C ASN A 382 -25.72 -11.28 -10.99
N ASP A 383 -26.85 -11.46 -11.70
CA ASP A 383 -27.57 -10.37 -12.37
C ASP A 383 -28.08 -9.32 -11.38
N GLY A 384 -27.98 -8.05 -11.76
CA GLY A 384 -28.38 -6.91 -10.93
C GLY A 384 -27.38 -6.51 -9.83
N GLU A 385 -26.21 -7.18 -9.75
CA GLU A 385 -25.18 -6.83 -8.77
C GLU A 385 -24.10 -5.90 -9.36
N LEU A 386 -23.37 -5.22 -8.47
CA LEU A 386 -22.11 -4.58 -8.81
C LEU A 386 -20.95 -5.56 -8.58
N LEU A 387 -19.97 -5.55 -9.48
CA LEU A 387 -18.70 -6.23 -9.33
C LEU A 387 -17.61 -5.18 -9.18
N LEU A 388 -16.99 -5.11 -8.01
CA LEU A 388 -15.80 -4.30 -7.76
C LEU A 388 -14.57 -5.15 -8.05
N VAL A 389 -13.72 -4.69 -8.98
CA VAL A 389 -12.43 -5.30 -9.31
C VAL A 389 -11.34 -4.28 -9.08
N ASP A 390 -10.47 -4.56 -8.10
CA ASP A 390 -9.30 -3.76 -7.76
C ASP A 390 -8.05 -4.61 -7.89
N SER A 391 -7.06 -4.14 -8.66
CA SER A 391 -5.95 -4.97 -9.11
C SER A 391 -4.80 -4.16 -9.68
N GLY A 392 -3.62 -4.73 -9.64
CA GLY A 392 -2.47 -4.12 -10.27
C GLY A 392 -1.40 -5.13 -10.65
N GLY A 393 -0.39 -4.67 -11.36
CA GLY A 393 0.74 -5.47 -11.81
C GLY A 393 2.08 -4.83 -11.51
N GLN A 394 3.07 -5.67 -11.22
CA GLN A 394 4.48 -5.29 -11.14
C GLN A 394 5.13 -5.56 -12.50
N TYR A 395 5.63 -4.51 -13.12
CA TYR A 395 6.41 -4.52 -14.35
C TYR A 395 7.79 -3.92 -14.06
N VAL A 396 8.83 -4.33 -14.78
CA VAL A 396 10.22 -3.83 -14.54
C VAL A 396 10.30 -2.30 -14.68
N ASP A 397 9.39 -1.72 -15.47
CA ASP A 397 9.30 -0.30 -15.79
C ASP A 397 8.24 0.45 -14.98
N GLY A 398 7.43 -0.22 -14.13
CA GLY A 398 6.44 0.46 -13.28
C GLY A 398 5.55 -0.48 -12.48
N THR A 399 4.84 0.10 -11.52
CA THR A 399 3.81 -0.55 -10.72
C THR A 399 2.47 0.02 -11.12
N THR A 400 1.45 -0.82 -11.36
CA THR A 400 0.09 -0.36 -11.67
C THR A 400 -0.86 -0.66 -10.53
N ASP A 401 -1.90 0.15 -10.46
CA ASP A 401 -3.02 0.04 -9.54
C ASP A 401 -4.28 0.62 -10.20
N ILE A 402 -5.38 -0.12 -10.16
CA ILE A 402 -6.64 0.28 -10.78
C ILE A 402 -7.83 -0.40 -10.15
N THR A 403 -8.85 0.38 -9.82
CA THR A 403 -10.18 -0.16 -9.50
C THR A 403 -11.19 0.22 -10.56
N ARG A 404 -12.02 -0.75 -10.95
CA ARG A 404 -13.26 -0.54 -11.69
C ARG A 404 -14.43 -1.22 -10.99
N THR A 405 -15.51 -0.48 -10.83
CA THR A 405 -16.82 -1.04 -10.46
C THR A 405 -17.64 -1.22 -11.71
N ILE A 406 -18.18 -2.41 -11.90
CA ILE A 406 -18.78 -2.89 -13.14
C ILE A 406 -20.22 -3.33 -12.86
N ALA A 407 -21.17 -2.88 -13.69
CA ALA A 407 -22.55 -3.34 -13.64
C ALA A 407 -22.67 -4.75 -14.24
N ILE A 408 -23.25 -5.68 -13.48
CA ILE A 408 -23.61 -7.00 -13.96
C ILE A 408 -25.13 -7.00 -14.22
N GLY A 409 -25.51 -6.98 -15.49
CA GLY A 409 -26.91 -6.75 -15.87
C GLY A 409 -27.34 -5.29 -15.70
N THR A 410 -28.53 -5.06 -15.12
CA THR A 410 -29.09 -3.72 -14.94
C THR A 410 -28.89 -3.24 -13.51
N PRO A 411 -28.10 -2.19 -13.27
CA PRO A 411 -27.88 -1.65 -11.93
C PRO A 411 -29.14 -0.96 -11.39
N GLY A 412 -29.27 -0.90 -10.07
CA GLY A 412 -30.32 -0.15 -9.38
C GLY A 412 -30.07 1.36 -9.40
N ALA A 413 -31.13 2.12 -9.11
CA ALA A 413 -31.04 3.58 -9.08
C ALA A 413 -30.13 4.10 -7.97
N GLU A 414 -30.10 3.42 -6.82
CA GLU A 414 -29.26 3.77 -5.69
C GLU A 414 -27.77 3.58 -6.01
N GLU A 415 -27.43 2.44 -6.64
CA GLU A 415 -26.08 2.12 -7.09
C GLU A 415 -25.57 3.13 -8.11
N THR A 416 -26.45 3.50 -9.06
CA THR A 416 -26.16 4.49 -10.10
C THR A 416 -25.92 5.89 -9.52
N GLU A 417 -26.74 6.30 -8.55
CA GLU A 417 -26.55 7.57 -7.84
C GLU A 417 -25.22 7.57 -7.07
N ALA A 418 -24.96 6.54 -6.25
CA ALA A 418 -23.75 6.44 -5.45
C ALA A 418 -22.49 6.39 -6.33
N PHE A 419 -22.51 5.59 -7.42
CA PHE A 419 -21.41 5.51 -8.37
C PHE A 419 -21.12 6.88 -9.02
N THR A 420 -22.16 7.59 -9.41
CA THR A 420 -21.99 8.92 -10.04
C THR A 420 -21.38 9.92 -9.06
N ARG A 421 -21.74 9.87 -7.76
CA ARG A 421 -21.16 10.73 -6.72
C ARG A 421 -19.68 10.41 -6.48
N VAL A 422 -19.31 9.12 -6.45
CA VAL A 422 -17.91 8.68 -6.39
C VAL A 422 -17.13 9.17 -7.61
N LEU A 423 -17.70 9.01 -8.81
CA LEU A 423 -17.08 9.49 -10.06
C LEU A 423 -16.85 11.00 -10.05
N LYS A 424 -17.79 11.80 -9.55
CA LYS A 424 -17.62 13.26 -9.39
C LYS A 424 -16.41 13.59 -8.52
N GLY A 425 -16.21 12.86 -7.43
CA GLY A 425 -15.04 13.01 -6.57
C GLY A 425 -13.73 12.69 -7.30
N MET A 426 -13.69 11.57 -8.03
CA MET A 426 -12.53 11.17 -8.85
C MET A 426 -12.21 12.22 -9.93
N ILE A 427 -13.22 12.74 -10.63
CA ILE A 427 -13.05 13.79 -11.62
C ILE A 427 -12.54 15.09 -10.97
N ALA A 428 -13.08 15.48 -9.81
CA ALA A 428 -12.68 16.69 -9.11
C ALA A 428 -11.18 16.71 -8.78
N VAL A 429 -10.64 15.58 -8.33
CA VAL A 429 -9.18 15.44 -8.09
C VAL A 429 -8.41 15.40 -9.41
N SER A 430 -8.84 14.59 -10.38
CA SER A 430 -8.11 14.41 -11.65
C SER A 430 -7.91 15.71 -12.44
N ARG A 431 -8.87 16.63 -12.39
CA ARG A 431 -8.83 17.92 -13.11
C ARG A 431 -8.26 19.08 -12.31
N LEU A 432 -7.83 18.83 -11.09
CA LEU A 432 -7.41 19.89 -10.17
C LEU A 432 -6.14 20.59 -10.63
N ARG A 433 -6.14 21.91 -10.55
CA ARG A 433 -4.95 22.76 -10.56
C ARG A 433 -4.82 23.41 -9.18
N PHE A 434 -3.65 23.33 -8.58
CA PHE A 434 -3.46 23.79 -7.21
C PHE A 434 -2.10 24.49 -7.02
N PRO A 435 -2.00 25.44 -6.09
CA PRO A 435 -0.74 26.07 -5.75
C PRO A 435 0.26 25.05 -5.22
N LYS A 436 1.55 25.17 -5.59
CA LYS A 436 2.64 24.44 -4.96
C LYS A 436 2.65 24.69 -3.45
N GLY A 437 2.93 23.66 -2.68
CA GLY A 437 2.97 23.70 -1.21
C GLY A 437 1.70 23.15 -0.55
N LEU A 438 0.65 22.83 -1.31
CA LEU A 438 -0.49 22.10 -0.77
C LEU A 438 -0.14 20.62 -0.56
N ALA A 439 -0.69 20.04 0.51
CA ALA A 439 -0.60 18.63 0.83
C ALA A 439 -1.88 17.88 0.48
N GLY A 440 -1.82 16.56 0.50
CA GLY A 440 -2.99 15.74 0.16
C GLY A 440 -4.22 15.97 1.04
N ARG A 441 -4.05 16.36 2.31
CA ARG A 441 -5.17 16.74 3.20
C ARG A 441 -5.98 17.94 2.70
N ASP A 442 -5.36 18.81 1.90
CA ASP A 442 -6.01 20.00 1.34
C ASP A 442 -6.84 19.63 0.10
N ILE A 443 -6.57 18.46 -0.49
CA ILE A 443 -7.19 17.94 -1.72
C ILE A 443 -8.25 16.87 -1.43
N ASP A 444 -8.04 16.02 -0.42
CA ASP A 444 -8.93 14.91 -0.02
C ASP A 444 -10.43 15.33 0.10
N PRO A 445 -10.77 16.50 0.68
CA PRO A 445 -12.17 16.94 0.73
C PRO A 445 -12.85 17.06 -0.63
N LEU A 446 -12.12 17.41 -1.70
CA LEU A 446 -12.68 17.58 -3.04
C LEU A 446 -13.24 16.27 -3.61
N ALA A 447 -12.62 15.14 -3.26
CA ALA A 447 -13.11 13.82 -3.63
C ALA A 447 -14.39 13.41 -2.88
N ARG A 448 -14.69 14.05 -1.74
CA ARG A 448 -15.77 13.66 -0.84
C ARG A 448 -17.02 14.54 -0.94
N VAL A 449 -16.90 15.78 -1.45
CA VAL A 449 -17.99 16.78 -1.46
C VAL A 449 -19.28 16.20 -2.01
N ALA A 450 -19.26 15.54 -3.17
CA ALA A 450 -20.46 14.99 -3.79
C ALA A 450 -21.13 13.88 -2.97
N LEU A 451 -20.36 13.13 -2.17
CA LEU A 451 -20.89 12.16 -1.22
C LEU A 451 -21.46 12.85 0.02
N TRP A 452 -20.75 13.82 0.60
CA TRP A 452 -21.20 14.55 1.80
C TRP A 452 -22.53 15.29 1.56
N GLU A 453 -22.76 15.83 0.37
CA GLU A 453 -24.04 16.45 -0.03
C GLU A 453 -25.22 15.48 0.04
N ALA A 454 -24.95 14.16 -0.03
CA ALA A 454 -25.94 13.10 0.12
C ALA A 454 -25.91 12.45 1.52
N GLY A 455 -25.08 12.96 2.46
CA GLY A 455 -24.89 12.36 3.77
C GLY A 455 -24.08 11.05 3.75
N LEU A 456 -23.28 10.82 2.71
CA LEU A 456 -22.44 9.65 2.49
C LEU A 456 -20.96 10.01 2.68
N ASP A 457 -20.13 9.02 3.01
CA ASP A 457 -18.65 9.15 3.09
C ASP A 457 -18.03 7.75 2.93
N TYR A 458 -16.69 7.69 2.86
CA TYR A 458 -15.89 6.47 2.91
C TYR A 458 -14.77 6.60 3.95
N GLY A 459 -14.35 5.46 4.51
CA GLY A 459 -13.47 5.42 5.67
C GLY A 459 -11.96 5.39 5.36
N HIS A 460 -11.55 5.19 4.12
CA HIS A 460 -10.14 5.14 3.73
C HIS A 460 -9.62 6.48 3.17
N GLY A 461 -8.32 6.58 2.86
CA GLY A 461 -7.75 7.71 2.14
C GLY A 461 -8.25 7.78 0.71
N THR A 462 -8.24 8.97 0.09
CA THR A 462 -8.56 9.12 -1.33
C THR A 462 -7.43 8.65 -2.24
N GLY A 463 -6.22 8.53 -1.70
CA GLY A 463 -5.08 8.04 -2.45
C GLY A 463 -3.79 7.94 -1.64
N HIS A 464 -2.89 7.12 -2.14
CA HIS A 464 -1.56 6.86 -1.60
C HIS A 464 -0.50 7.08 -2.69
N GLY A 465 0.78 7.19 -2.29
CA GLY A 465 1.89 7.18 -3.23
C GLY A 465 2.09 5.79 -3.84
N VAL A 466 2.69 5.75 -5.03
CA VAL A 466 3.00 4.51 -5.75
C VAL A 466 4.45 4.51 -6.21
N GLY A 467 5.15 3.39 -6.02
CA GLY A 467 6.54 3.20 -6.43
C GLY A 467 6.70 2.94 -7.93
N ALA A 468 7.91 3.13 -8.44
CA ALA A 468 8.28 2.75 -9.81
C ALA A 468 8.96 1.37 -9.78
N TYR A 469 8.19 0.30 -9.98
CA TYR A 469 8.59 -1.09 -9.73
C TYR A 469 9.12 -1.25 -8.30
N LEU A 470 8.32 -0.77 -7.35
CA LEU A 470 8.53 -0.83 -5.90
C LEU A 470 7.17 -1.07 -5.21
N SER A 471 7.01 -0.59 -3.98
CA SER A 471 5.78 -0.77 -3.22
C SER A 471 4.59 -0.10 -3.92
N VAL A 472 3.47 -0.81 -4.05
CA VAL A 472 2.21 -0.22 -4.55
C VAL A 472 1.73 0.87 -3.60
N HIS A 473 1.83 0.66 -2.29
CA HIS A 473 1.65 1.68 -1.27
C HIS A 473 3.02 2.27 -0.89
N GLU A 474 3.32 3.46 -1.39
CA GLU A 474 4.56 4.18 -1.13
C GLU A 474 4.25 5.51 -0.40
N GLY A 475 5.15 5.91 0.49
CA GLY A 475 5.14 7.25 1.10
C GLY A 475 6.22 8.18 0.53
N PRO A 476 6.27 9.42 1.02
CA PRO A 476 5.54 9.99 2.16
C PRO A 476 4.20 10.64 1.80
N GLN A 477 3.93 10.87 0.49
CA GLN A 477 2.73 11.54 0.02
C GLN A 477 1.50 10.63 0.08
N ARG A 478 0.34 11.23 0.37
CA ARG A 478 -0.98 10.60 0.29
C ARG A 478 -2.06 11.65 0.15
N ILE A 479 -3.17 11.34 -0.53
CA ILE A 479 -4.38 12.17 -0.53
C ILE A 479 -5.30 11.60 0.55
N ALA A 480 -5.21 12.16 1.75
CA ALA A 480 -5.97 11.73 2.92
C ALA A 480 -5.99 12.84 3.97
N ARG A 481 -6.92 12.78 4.92
CA ARG A 481 -6.98 13.71 6.06
C ARG A 481 -5.67 13.81 6.86
N THR A 482 -4.88 12.75 6.84
CA THR A 482 -3.56 12.67 7.50
C THR A 482 -2.37 12.98 6.58
N GLY A 483 -2.62 13.28 5.30
CA GLY A 483 -1.56 13.61 4.33
C GLY A 483 -1.04 15.01 4.53
N THR A 484 0.09 15.17 5.20
CA THR A 484 0.68 16.47 5.56
C THR A 484 1.88 16.88 4.72
N VAL A 485 2.44 15.94 3.94
CA VAL A 485 3.58 16.21 3.07
C VAL A 485 3.11 16.98 1.83
N PRO A 486 3.70 18.13 1.51
CA PRO A 486 3.39 18.87 0.29
C PRO A 486 3.61 18.01 -0.95
N LEU A 487 2.69 18.13 -1.91
CA LEU A 487 2.82 17.44 -3.19
C LEU A 487 3.87 18.15 -4.07
N GLU A 488 4.74 17.35 -4.68
CA GLU A 488 5.81 17.82 -5.56
C GLU A 488 5.69 17.17 -6.94
N ALA A 489 6.18 17.85 -7.98
CA ALA A 489 6.22 17.29 -9.33
C ALA A 489 7.02 15.97 -9.37
N GLY A 490 6.52 14.98 -10.10
CA GLY A 490 7.05 13.63 -10.19
C GLY A 490 6.44 12.65 -9.19
N MET A 491 5.69 13.10 -8.17
CA MET A 491 4.97 12.19 -7.28
C MET A 491 3.84 11.48 -8.02
N ILE A 492 3.78 10.16 -7.88
CA ILE A 492 2.67 9.33 -8.35
C ILE A 492 1.75 9.05 -7.17
N LEU A 493 0.43 9.16 -7.41
CA LEU A 493 -0.60 8.88 -6.41
C LEU A 493 -1.76 8.08 -7.03
N SER A 494 -2.42 7.28 -6.22
CA SER A 494 -3.77 6.83 -6.55
C SER A 494 -4.78 7.97 -6.35
N ASN A 495 -5.90 7.89 -7.09
CA ASN A 495 -7.09 8.73 -6.93
C ASN A 495 -8.27 7.78 -6.96
N GLU A 496 -8.68 7.31 -5.74
CA GLU A 496 -9.52 6.13 -5.52
C GLU A 496 -10.70 6.38 -4.56
N PRO A 497 -11.50 7.43 -4.74
CA PRO A 497 -12.70 7.60 -3.91
C PRO A 497 -13.62 6.39 -4.02
N GLY A 498 -14.37 6.11 -2.96
CA GLY A 498 -15.27 4.97 -2.90
C GLY A 498 -16.54 5.23 -2.11
N PHE A 499 -17.43 4.24 -2.08
CA PHE A 499 -18.58 4.15 -1.20
C PHE A 499 -18.91 2.69 -0.95
N TYR A 500 -19.22 2.32 0.31
CA TYR A 500 -19.42 0.93 0.71
C TYR A 500 -20.68 0.81 1.57
N ARG A 501 -21.61 -0.04 1.12
CA ARG A 501 -22.83 -0.39 1.86
C ARG A 501 -22.70 -1.83 2.35
N GLU A 502 -22.38 -1.97 3.65
CA GLU A 502 -22.20 -3.29 4.28
C GLU A 502 -23.38 -4.22 3.96
N GLY A 503 -23.10 -5.43 3.50
CA GLY A 503 -24.09 -6.44 3.14
C GLY A 503 -24.78 -6.23 1.80
N ALA A 504 -24.44 -5.19 1.03
CA ALA A 504 -25.09 -4.89 -0.25
C ALA A 504 -24.08 -4.76 -1.40
N TYR A 505 -23.23 -3.74 -1.42
CA TYR A 505 -22.28 -3.49 -2.51
C TYR A 505 -21.14 -2.55 -2.10
N GLY A 506 -20.07 -2.55 -2.88
CA GLY A 506 -19.00 -1.55 -2.82
C GLY A 506 -18.77 -0.89 -4.16
N ILE A 507 -18.37 0.37 -4.12
CA ILE A 507 -17.97 1.19 -5.27
C ILE A 507 -16.60 1.79 -4.97
N ARG A 508 -15.65 1.61 -5.90
CA ARG A 508 -14.38 2.35 -5.98
C ARG A 508 -14.09 2.63 -7.43
N ILE A 509 -13.67 3.84 -7.75
CA ILE A 509 -13.24 4.23 -9.09
C ILE A 509 -11.85 4.82 -8.94
N GLU A 510 -10.88 4.15 -9.51
CA GLU A 510 -9.48 4.48 -9.31
C GLU A 510 -8.71 4.64 -10.60
N ASN A 511 -7.90 5.69 -10.64
CA ASN A 511 -6.80 5.87 -11.58
C ASN A 511 -5.54 6.28 -10.82
N LEU A 512 -4.37 5.87 -11.32
CA LEU A 512 -3.13 6.52 -10.93
C LEU A 512 -2.94 7.82 -11.69
N ILE A 513 -2.41 8.81 -10.96
CA ILE A 513 -2.12 10.16 -11.44
C ILE A 513 -0.70 10.57 -11.03
N ALA A 514 -0.04 11.38 -11.86
CA ALA A 514 1.26 11.95 -11.55
C ALA A 514 1.16 13.46 -11.37
N VAL A 515 1.84 14.00 -10.37
CA VAL A 515 1.92 15.45 -10.16
C VAL A 515 2.89 16.05 -11.17
N GLU A 516 2.45 17.09 -11.87
CA GLU A 516 3.28 17.84 -12.82
C GLU A 516 3.14 19.35 -12.62
N VAL A 517 4.12 20.11 -13.14
CA VAL A 517 4.03 21.57 -13.17
C VAL A 517 2.99 22.01 -14.20
N ALA A 518 1.97 22.73 -13.75
CA ALA A 518 0.90 23.18 -14.60
C ALA A 518 1.35 24.33 -15.52
N PRO A 519 0.94 24.34 -16.81
CA PRO A 519 1.22 25.45 -17.73
C PRO A 519 0.74 26.78 -17.16
N LYS A 520 1.56 27.83 -17.32
CA LYS A 520 1.21 29.17 -16.82
C LYS A 520 0.01 29.76 -17.57
N LEU A 521 -0.99 30.21 -16.83
CA LEU A 521 -2.17 30.88 -17.40
C LEU A 521 -1.94 32.38 -17.54
N TYR A 522 -2.61 32.99 -18.52
CA TYR A 522 -2.62 34.44 -18.66
C TYR A 522 -3.25 35.09 -17.40
N GLY A 523 -2.56 36.09 -16.86
CA GLY A 523 -3.00 36.77 -15.62
C GLY A 523 -2.78 35.97 -14.32
N GLN A 524 -2.09 34.83 -14.36
CA GLN A 524 -1.80 34.05 -13.15
C GLN A 524 -0.98 34.86 -12.15
N THR A 525 -1.49 34.98 -10.93
CA THR A 525 -0.84 35.70 -9.81
C THR A 525 -0.03 34.80 -8.89
N VAL A 526 -0.36 33.50 -8.84
CA VAL A 526 0.38 32.49 -8.07
C VAL A 526 1.63 32.10 -8.85
N ALA A 527 2.78 32.06 -8.16
CA ALA A 527 4.08 31.86 -8.82
C ALA A 527 4.17 30.50 -9.54
N GLU A 528 3.81 29.44 -8.85
CA GLU A 528 3.87 28.06 -9.37
C GLU A 528 2.55 27.31 -9.05
N MET A 529 1.99 26.69 -10.06
CA MET A 529 0.83 25.82 -9.95
C MET A 529 1.20 24.41 -10.37
N LEU A 530 0.62 23.44 -9.70
CA LEU A 530 0.69 22.02 -10.03
C LEU A 530 -0.65 21.53 -10.59
N GLN A 531 -0.62 20.41 -11.28
CA GLN A 531 -1.78 19.68 -11.76
C GLN A 531 -1.48 18.19 -11.80
N PHE A 532 -2.45 17.38 -12.19
CA PHE A 532 -2.28 15.95 -12.34
C PHE A 532 -2.31 15.52 -13.81
N GLU A 533 -1.34 14.68 -14.19
CA GLU A 533 -1.37 13.86 -15.39
C GLU A 533 -2.09 12.55 -15.06
N THR A 534 -3.03 12.11 -15.87
CA THR A 534 -3.64 10.77 -15.75
C THR A 534 -2.68 9.72 -16.32
N LEU A 535 -2.41 8.66 -15.57
CA LEU A 535 -1.60 7.53 -16.00
C LEU A 535 -2.45 6.34 -16.44
N THR A 536 -3.57 6.08 -15.76
CA THR A 536 -4.48 4.95 -16.01
C THR A 536 -5.50 5.29 -17.09
N TRP A 537 -5.47 4.54 -18.20
CA TRP A 537 -6.36 4.75 -19.36
C TRP A 537 -7.22 3.52 -19.62
N VAL A 538 -8.29 3.34 -18.83
CA VAL A 538 -9.26 2.23 -18.93
C VAL A 538 -10.66 2.82 -18.83
N PRO A 539 -11.66 2.37 -19.62
CA PRO A 539 -12.99 2.97 -19.58
C PRO A 539 -13.66 2.81 -18.21
N ILE A 540 -14.47 3.82 -17.86
CA ILE A 540 -15.35 3.84 -16.69
C ILE A 540 -16.72 3.37 -17.14
N ASP A 541 -17.37 2.48 -16.38
CA ASP A 541 -18.65 1.87 -16.79
C ASP A 541 -19.78 2.88 -16.87
N ARG A 542 -20.17 3.21 -18.11
CA ARG A 542 -21.21 4.20 -18.42
C ARG A 542 -22.60 3.79 -17.94
N ARG A 543 -22.86 2.49 -17.77
CA ARG A 543 -24.16 1.95 -17.31
C ARG A 543 -24.48 2.36 -15.87
N LEU A 544 -23.45 2.72 -15.09
CA LEU A 544 -23.54 3.16 -13.70
C LEU A 544 -23.60 4.68 -13.54
N ILE A 545 -23.67 5.44 -14.62
CA ILE A 545 -23.64 6.90 -14.57
C ILE A 545 -25.03 7.49 -14.79
N ASP A 546 -25.50 8.31 -13.83
CA ASP A 546 -26.63 9.22 -14.06
C ASP A 546 -26.11 10.55 -14.65
N PRO A 547 -26.36 10.79 -15.95
CA PRO A 547 -25.87 12.02 -16.59
C PRO A 547 -26.49 13.30 -16.01
N ASN A 548 -27.63 13.22 -15.33
CA ASN A 548 -28.29 14.37 -14.73
C ASN A 548 -27.59 14.88 -13.47
N LEU A 549 -26.81 14.03 -12.80
CA LEU A 549 -26.00 14.39 -11.65
C LEU A 549 -24.66 15.04 -12.02
N LEU A 550 -24.22 14.89 -13.28
CA LEU A 550 -22.98 15.50 -13.77
C LEU A 550 -23.22 16.94 -14.23
N THR A 551 -22.32 17.84 -13.85
CA THR A 551 -22.20 19.14 -14.48
C THR A 551 -21.72 19.02 -15.93
N ALA A 552 -21.91 20.08 -16.73
CA ALA A 552 -21.39 20.09 -18.09
C ALA A 552 -19.86 19.87 -18.17
N ASP A 553 -19.13 20.47 -17.25
CA ASP A 553 -17.66 20.32 -17.18
C ASP A 553 -17.23 18.89 -16.82
N GLU A 554 -17.90 18.24 -15.87
CA GLU A 554 -17.63 16.84 -15.49
C GLU A 554 -17.94 15.89 -16.65
N ARG A 555 -19.04 16.12 -17.36
CA ARG A 555 -19.41 15.36 -18.55
C ARG A 555 -18.39 15.53 -19.67
N ASN A 556 -17.95 16.77 -19.93
CA ASN A 556 -16.94 17.06 -20.94
C ASN A 556 -15.62 16.36 -20.58
N TRP A 557 -15.18 16.44 -19.31
CA TRP A 557 -13.98 15.76 -18.85
C TRP A 557 -14.06 14.23 -19.10
N LEU A 558 -15.19 13.62 -18.74
CA LEU A 558 -15.40 12.18 -18.90
C LEU A 558 -15.40 11.76 -20.40
N ASN A 559 -16.06 12.53 -21.25
CA ASN A 559 -16.06 12.28 -22.69
C ASN A 559 -14.66 12.45 -23.30
N ASP A 560 -13.89 13.44 -22.84
CA ASP A 560 -12.49 13.64 -23.26
C ASP A 560 -11.59 12.50 -22.75
N TYR A 561 -11.79 12.03 -21.52
CA TYR A 561 -11.10 10.87 -20.97
C TYR A 561 -11.39 9.60 -21.79
N HIS A 562 -12.67 9.28 -22.05
CA HIS A 562 -13.04 8.12 -22.86
C HIS A 562 -12.51 8.21 -24.30
N ARG A 563 -12.56 9.39 -24.92
CA ARG A 563 -11.95 9.60 -26.24
C ARG A 563 -10.44 9.29 -26.20
N ARG A 564 -9.73 9.76 -25.18
CA ARG A 564 -8.30 9.49 -25.02
C ARG A 564 -8.02 8.00 -24.81
N VAL A 565 -8.83 7.32 -24.00
CA VAL A 565 -8.77 5.85 -23.83
C VAL A 565 -8.90 5.15 -25.19
N HIS A 566 -9.94 5.50 -25.94
CA HIS A 566 -10.19 4.93 -27.26
C HIS A 566 -9.01 5.15 -28.23
N ASP A 567 -8.52 6.38 -28.35
CA ASP A 567 -7.47 6.75 -29.29
C ASP A 567 -6.13 6.06 -28.96
N LEU A 568 -5.82 5.91 -27.66
CA LEU A 568 -4.59 5.25 -27.20
C LEU A 568 -4.60 3.75 -27.42
N LEU A 569 -5.73 3.08 -27.16
CA LEU A 569 -5.75 1.62 -27.05
C LEU A 569 -6.20 0.92 -28.33
N THR A 570 -7.12 1.52 -29.11
CA THR A 570 -7.66 0.89 -30.32
C THR A 570 -6.59 0.39 -31.31
N PRO A 571 -5.47 1.11 -31.55
CA PRO A 571 -4.44 0.64 -32.48
C PRO A 571 -3.76 -0.69 -32.07
N HIS A 572 -3.93 -1.12 -30.81
CA HIS A 572 -3.28 -2.30 -30.22
C HIS A 572 -4.24 -3.47 -29.95
N LEU A 573 -5.52 -3.32 -30.34
CA LEU A 573 -6.57 -4.29 -30.07
C LEU A 573 -7.01 -5.03 -31.34
N ASP A 574 -7.53 -6.23 -31.18
CA ASP A 574 -8.24 -6.91 -32.26
C ASP A 574 -9.59 -6.20 -32.56
N ALA A 575 -10.19 -6.52 -33.72
CA ALA A 575 -11.39 -5.83 -34.19
C ALA A 575 -12.60 -5.97 -33.24
N ALA A 576 -12.76 -7.13 -32.58
CA ALA A 576 -13.88 -7.35 -31.67
C ALA A 576 -13.72 -6.55 -30.37
N THR A 577 -12.53 -6.62 -29.77
CA THR A 577 -12.19 -5.85 -28.56
C THR A 577 -12.21 -4.33 -28.85
N GLY A 578 -11.70 -3.92 -30.02
CA GLY A 578 -11.75 -2.52 -30.46
C GLY A 578 -13.17 -1.99 -30.64
N GLN A 579 -14.10 -2.80 -31.18
CA GLN A 579 -15.51 -2.42 -31.28
C GLN A 579 -16.14 -2.30 -29.88
N TRP A 580 -15.90 -3.25 -28.98
CA TRP A 580 -16.35 -3.17 -27.59
C TRP A 580 -15.85 -1.87 -26.91
N LEU A 581 -14.57 -1.55 -27.09
CA LEU A 581 -13.99 -0.33 -26.53
C LEU A 581 -14.65 0.93 -27.09
N SER A 582 -14.95 0.96 -28.39
CA SER A 582 -15.67 2.07 -29.03
C SER A 582 -17.04 2.28 -28.39
N ASP A 583 -17.78 1.19 -28.14
CA ASP A 583 -19.09 1.24 -27.48
C ASP A 583 -18.96 1.67 -26.01
N ALA A 584 -17.99 1.14 -25.27
CA ALA A 584 -17.70 1.49 -23.87
C ALA A 584 -17.28 2.97 -23.70
N CYS A 585 -16.63 3.56 -24.71
CA CYS A 585 -16.15 4.94 -24.72
C CYS A 585 -17.11 5.93 -25.41
N SER A 586 -18.33 5.49 -25.79
CA SER A 586 -19.30 6.38 -26.43
C SER A 586 -19.67 7.58 -25.54
N VAL A 587 -20.04 8.70 -26.15
CA VAL A 587 -20.39 9.95 -25.46
C VAL A 587 -21.60 9.78 -24.53
N ILE A 588 -21.57 10.46 -23.37
CA ILE A 588 -22.65 10.52 -22.37
C ILE A 588 -23.42 11.82 -22.51
#